data_34db2eb44b295ccdab9593b1c7df724c
#
_entry.id   34db2eb44b295ccdab9593b1c7df724c
#
_cell.length_a   1.000
_cell.length_b   1.000
_cell.length_c   1.000
_cell.angle_alpha   90.00
_cell.angle_beta   90.00
_cell.angle_gamma   90.00
#
_symmetry.space_group_name_H-M   'P 1'
#
loop_
_entity.id
_entity.type
_entity.pdbx_description
1 polymer ?
#
loop_
_entity_poly.entity_id
_entity_poly.type
_entity_poly.pdbx_seq_one_letter_code
_entity_poly.pdbx_strand_id
1 'polypeptide(L)'
;MKKLKNWDNQTWLSSKNYIYQFNKFLNKRVRFNKNTKILDIGCGRANIISALKNRYKFQEKPIGLDIVKNKGIKRNIIFKKIDGYDYLKRKKEKYDLILLKQTIHFFSPSKLVMIIDIAKERLKSGGKLLIFSLKTKNNKIPCFKRMRQKLDSSLKRDEKLFKLIKRKLKRSNESFFNFKVNISKQKYLKMVKSRYISCLLDLKSNEISKGISEIKLKYKNQIKFTDTLKCISYRK
;
A
#
# COMPACT_ATOMS: atom_id res chain seq x y z
N MET A 1 2.85 17.44 7.43
CA MET A 1 3.37 16.30 6.66
C MET A 1 3.11 16.49 5.17
N LYS A 2 4.13 16.50 4.31
CA LYS A 2 3.96 16.60 2.85
C LYS A 2 3.19 15.36 2.36
N LYS A 3 2.08 15.58 1.65
CA LYS A 3 1.21 14.50 1.15
C LYS A 3 1.69 14.02 -0.21
N LEU A 4 1.74 12.70 -0.41
CA LEU A 4 1.99 12.08 -1.71
C LEU A 4 0.75 12.25 -2.59
N LYS A 5 0.77 13.18 -3.53
CA LYS A 5 -0.30 13.40 -4.49
C LYS A 5 0.11 12.87 -5.86
N ASN A 6 -0.71 12.02 -6.47
CA ASN A 6 -0.48 11.40 -7.79
C ASN A 6 0.84 10.62 -7.94
N TRP A 7 1.46 10.19 -6.85
CA TRP A 7 2.77 9.55 -6.81
C TRP A 7 2.82 8.19 -7.53
N ASP A 8 1.72 7.44 -7.49
CA ASP A 8 1.65 6.10 -8.06
C ASP A 8 1.45 6.08 -9.58
N ASN A 9 1.13 7.23 -10.21
CA ASN A 9 0.82 7.31 -11.64
C ASN A 9 1.97 6.86 -12.55
N GLN A 10 3.19 6.97 -12.09
CA GLN A 10 4.40 6.69 -12.87
C GLN A 10 5.19 5.48 -12.37
N THR A 11 4.69 4.77 -11.36
CA THR A 11 5.38 3.63 -10.74
C THR A 11 4.91 2.30 -11.30
N TRP A 12 5.63 1.21 -10.97
CA TRP A 12 5.18 -0.15 -11.28
C TRP A 12 3.89 -0.52 -10.56
N LEU A 13 3.59 0.12 -9.40
CA LEU A 13 2.41 -0.15 -8.58
C LEU A 13 1.08 0.13 -9.30
N SER A 14 1.11 0.95 -10.35
CA SER A 14 -0.05 1.27 -11.20
C SER A 14 -0.10 0.46 -12.49
N SER A 15 0.89 -0.39 -12.75
CA SER A 15 0.89 -1.24 -13.95
C SER A 15 -0.21 -2.31 -13.90
N LYS A 16 -0.78 -2.63 -15.08
CA LYS A 16 -1.79 -3.70 -15.21
C LYS A 16 -1.29 -5.03 -14.63
N ASN A 17 -0.03 -5.39 -14.88
CA ASN A 17 0.57 -6.61 -14.39
C ASN A 17 0.68 -6.64 -12.85
N TYR A 18 1.13 -5.54 -12.21
CA TYR A 18 1.18 -5.46 -10.75
C TYR A 18 -0.21 -5.63 -10.14
N ILE A 19 -1.21 -4.91 -10.66
CA ILE A 19 -2.59 -4.98 -10.18
C ILE A 19 -3.14 -6.40 -10.33
N TYR A 20 -2.90 -7.04 -11.49
CA TYR A 20 -3.32 -8.42 -11.75
C TYR A 20 -2.69 -9.40 -10.75
N GLN A 21 -1.36 -9.35 -10.57
CA GLN A 21 -0.65 -10.26 -9.66
C GLN A 21 -1.03 -10.03 -8.19
N PHE A 22 -1.21 -8.76 -7.79
CA PHE A 22 -1.68 -8.44 -6.45
C PHE A 22 -3.10 -8.97 -6.20
N ASN A 23 -4.00 -8.82 -7.15
CA ASN A 23 -5.35 -9.37 -7.06
C ASN A 23 -5.34 -10.91 -7.05
N LYS A 24 -4.45 -11.56 -7.82
CA LYS A 24 -4.24 -13.02 -7.73
C LYS A 24 -3.78 -13.44 -6.33
N PHE A 25 -2.93 -12.64 -5.68
CA PHE A 25 -2.51 -12.87 -4.30
C PHE A 25 -3.67 -12.71 -3.31
N LEU A 26 -4.54 -11.71 -3.49
CA LEU A 26 -5.74 -11.51 -2.67
C LEU A 26 -6.72 -12.68 -2.83
N ASN A 27 -6.94 -13.19 -4.04
CA ASN A 27 -7.84 -14.31 -4.34
C ASN A 27 -7.48 -15.61 -3.59
N LYS A 28 -6.20 -15.83 -3.34
CA LYS A 28 -5.75 -16.98 -2.54
C LYS A 28 -6.12 -16.86 -1.05
N ARG A 29 -6.56 -15.67 -0.62
CA ARG A 29 -6.84 -15.36 0.80
C ARG A 29 -8.30 -15.03 1.05
N VAL A 30 -8.99 -14.47 0.09
CA VAL A 30 -10.39 -14.05 0.19
C VAL A 30 -11.18 -14.72 -0.92
N ARG A 31 -12.28 -15.38 -0.58
CA ARG A 31 -13.25 -15.88 -1.56
C ARG A 31 -14.15 -14.73 -1.99
N PHE A 32 -13.94 -14.23 -3.19
CA PHE A 32 -14.75 -13.16 -3.76
C PHE A 32 -15.97 -13.71 -4.50
N ASN A 33 -17.12 -13.08 -4.29
CA ASN A 33 -18.35 -13.30 -5.03
C ASN A 33 -19.08 -11.96 -5.26
N LYS A 34 -20.23 -11.96 -5.96
CA LYS A 34 -20.99 -10.75 -6.28
C LYS A 34 -21.46 -9.94 -5.05
N ASN A 35 -21.59 -10.58 -3.89
CA ASN A 35 -22.07 -9.95 -2.64
C ASN A 35 -20.93 -9.44 -1.74
N THR A 36 -19.66 -9.57 -2.17
CA THR A 36 -18.50 -9.20 -1.38
C THR A 36 -18.44 -7.68 -1.16
N LYS A 37 -18.40 -7.25 0.10
CA LYS A 37 -18.22 -5.84 0.51
C LYS A 37 -16.77 -5.58 0.88
N ILE A 38 -16.16 -4.55 0.29
CA ILE A 38 -14.75 -4.20 0.46
C ILE A 38 -14.59 -2.78 0.94
N LEU A 39 -13.73 -2.58 1.93
CA LEU A 39 -13.21 -1.29 2.38
C LEU A 39 -11.69 -1.25 2.17
N ASP A 40 -11.19 -0.24 1.47
CA ASP A 40 -9.75 -0.01 1.24
C ASP A 40 -9.33 1.31 1.89
N ILE A 41 -8.52 1.24 2.94
CA ILE A 41 -8.06 2.39 3.74
C ILE A 41 -6.69 2.85 3.22
N GLY A 42 -6.62 4.08 2.70
CA GLY A 42 -5.47 4.60 1.96
C GLY A 42 -5.43 4.07 0.54
N CYS A 43 -6.58 4.07 -0.13
CA CYS A 43 -6.78 3.43 -1.44
C CYS A 43 -6.03 4.10 -2.61
N GLY A 44 -5.51 5.32 -2.43
CA GLY A 44 -4.92 6.11 -3.51
C GLY A 44 -5.92 6.35 -4.64
N ARG A 45 -5.69 5.77 -5.84
CA ARG A 45 -6.61 5.80 -6.98
C ARG A 45 -7.58 4.62 -7.02
N ALA A 46 -7.55 3.76 -6.02
CA ALA A 46 -8.39 2.58 -5.89
C ALA A 46 -8.22 1.54 -7.02
N ASN A 47 -7.04 1.47 -7.65
CA ASN A 47 -6.78 0.57 -8.78
C ASN A 47 -7.04 -0.91 -8.43
N ILE A 48 -6.68 -1.33 -7.21
CA ILE A 48 -6.80 -2.72 -6.75
C ILE A 48 -8.26 -3.12 -6.64
N ILE A 49 -9.04 -2.38 -5.84
CA ILE A 49 -10.45 -2.71 -5.59
C ILE A 49 -11.33 -2.46 -6.82
N SER A 50 -10.96 -1.51 -7.69
CA SER A 50 -11.60 -1.30 -8.97
C SER A 50 -11.44 -2.50 -9.91
N ALA A 51 -10.25 -3.07 -9.99
CA ALA A 51 -9.99 -4.27 -10.80
C ALA A 51 -10.72 -5.50 -10.24
N LEU A 52 -10.84 -5.64 -8.91
CA LEU A 52 -11.67 -6.67 -8.27
C LEU A 52 -13.15 -6.49 -8.62
N LYS A 53 -13.70 -5.26 -8.54
CA LYS A 53 -15.08 -4.96 -8.93
C LYS A 53 -15.36 -5.37 -10.37
N ASN A 54 -14.46 -5.08 -11.30
CA ASN A 54 -14.62 -5.44 -12.71
C ASN A 54 -14.62 -6.97 -12.91
N ARG A 55 -13.75 -7.67 -12.18
CA ARG A 55 -13.59 -9.12 -12.30
C ARG A 55 -14.76 -9.90 -11.71
N TYR A 56 -15.19 -9.54 -10.50
CA TYR A 56 -16.20 -10.29 -9.73
C TYR A 56 -17.61 -9.71 -9.82
N LYS A 57 -17.77 -8.59 -10.54
CA LYS A 57 -19.08 -7.93 -10.76
C LYS A 57 -19.84 -7.70 -9.45
N PHE A 58 -19.13 -7.21 -8.39
CA PHE A 58 -19.76 -6.96 -7.10
C PHE A 58 -21.05 -6.16 -7.27
N GLN A 59 -22.11 -6.51 -6.56
CA GLN A 59 -23.38 -5.78 -6.57
C GLN A 59 -23.16 -4.36 -6.05
N GLU A 60 -22.54 -4.22 -4.88
CA GLU A 60 -22.17 -2.91 -4.34
C GLU A 60 -20.79 -2.46 -4.85
N LYS A 61 -20.63 -1.14 -5.01
CA LYS A 61 -19.32 -0.57 -5.32
C LYS A 61 -18.42 -0.66 -4.09
N PRO A 62 -17.18 -1.17 -4.21
CA PRO A 62 -16.19 -1.10 -3.13
C PRO A 62 -15.96 0.32 -2.65
N ILE A 63 -15.70 0.48 -1.35
CA ILE A 63 -15.42 1.79 -0.75
C ILE A 63 -13.92 1.96 -0.62
N GLY A 64 -13.40 3.07 -1.15
CA GLY A 64 -12.01 3.49 -1.01
C GLY A 64 -11.91 4.79 -0.22
N LEU A 65 -11.11 4.78 0.84
CA LEU A 65 -10.83 5.95 1.68
C LEU A 65 -9.42 6.47 1.43
N ASP A 66 -9.27 7.77 1.31
CA ASP A 66 -7.96 8.42 1.32
C ASP A 66 -8.11 9.87 1.81
N ILE A 67 -7.07 10.40 2.45
CA ILE A 67 -7.00 11.81 2.86
C ILE A 67 -6.62 12.73 1.71
N VAL A 68 -6.15 12.17 0.59
CA VAL A 68 -5.75 12.88 -0.62
C VAL A 68 -6.63 12.45 -1.79
N LYS A 69 -7.28 13.39 -2.45
CA LYS A 69 -7.97 13.13 -3.73
C LYS A 69 -6.95 13.16 -4.87
N ASN A 70 -6.58 11.98 -5.38
CA ASN A 70 -5.66 11.82 -6.51
C ASN A 70 -6.39 11.99 -7.85
N LYS A 71 -5.65 12.41 -8.90
CA LYS A 71 -6.18 12.39 -10.28
C LYS A 71 -6.38 10.95 -10.77
N GLY A 72 -7.44 10.70 -11.51
CA GLY A 72 -7.71 9.37 -12.09
C GLY A 72 -8.21 8.31 -11.09
N ILE A 73 -8.91 8.74 -10.05
CA ILE A 73 -9.66 7.82 -9.19
C ILE A 73 -10.68 7.05 -10.04
N LYS A 74 -10.80 5.75 -9.79
CA LYS A 74 -11.68 4.88 -10.58
C LYS A 74 -13.17 5.19 -10.32
N ARG A 75 -13.98 5.19 -11.40
CA ARG A 75 -15.43 5.52 -11.33
C ARG A 75 -16.31 4.39 -10.82
N ASN A 76 -15.83 3.15 -10.85
CA ASN A 76 -16.56 1.96 -10.42
C ASN A 76 -16.40 1.64 -8.93
N ILE A 77 -15.92 2.60 -8.13
CA ILE A 77 -15.82 2.55 -6.67
C ILE A 77 -16.49 3.78 -6.04
N ILE A 78 -16.77 3.71 -4.74
CA ILE A 78 -17.19 4.85 -3.93
C ILE A 78 -15.91 5.41 -3.27
N PHE A 79 -15.44 6.55 -3.75
CA PHE A 79 -14.31 7.24 -3.12
C PHE A 79 -14.79 8.21 -2.06
N LYS A 80 -14.19 8.18 -0.87
CA LYS A 80 -14.43 9.15 0.20
C LYS A 80 -13.10 9.78 0.64
N LYS A 81 -13.03 11.12 0.57
CA LYS A 81 -11.88 11.88 1.07
C LYS A 81 -12.03 12.06 2.58
N ILE A 82 -11.62 11.07 3.35
CA ILE A 82 -11.74 11.01 4.80
C ILE A 82 -10.61 10.19 5.41
N ASP A 83 -10.29 10.46 6.66
CA ASP A 83 -9.39 9.62 7.44
C ASP A 83 -10.05 8.27 7.76
N GLY A 84 -9.26 7.19 7.72
CA GLY A 84 -9.78 5.83 7.92
C GLY A 84 -10.35 5.59 9.32
N TYR A 85 -9.75 6.18 10.35
CA TYR A 85 -10.27 6.09 11.73
C TYR A 85 -11.63 6.79 11.86
N ASP A 86 -11.73 8.03 11.36
CA ASP A 86 -12.95 8.82 11.44
C ASP A 86 -14.11 8.14 10.70
N TYR A 87 -13.81 7.54 9.54
CA TYR A 87 -14.81 6.79 8.79
C TYR A 87 -15.31 5.56 9.56
N LEU A 88 -14.39 4.74 10.06
CA LEU A 88 -14.73 3.51 10.80
C LEU A 88 -15.51 3.82 12.09
N LYS A 89 -15.17 4.92 12.78
CA LYS A 89 -15.88 5.35 13.99
C LYS A 89 -17.33 5.72 13.70
N ARG A 90 -17.58 6.44 12.58
CA ARG A 90 -18.91 6.95 12.22
C ARG A 90 -19.80 5.89 11.59
N LYS A 91 -19.24 4.92 10.87
CA LYS A 91 -19.97 3.91 10.08
C LYS A 91 -19.95 2.55 10.76
N LYS A 92 -21.14 1.94 10.89
CA LYS A 92 -21.32 0.62 11.51
C LYS A 92 -21.35 -0.55 10.50
N GLU A 93 -21.21 -0.25 9.20
CA GLU A 93 -21.19 -1.24 8.12
C GLU A 93 -20.13 -2.33 8.35
N LYS A 94 -20.45 -3.56 7.93
CA LYS A 94 -19.54 -4.70 8.02
C LYS A 94 -19.07 -5.13 6.64
N TYR A 95 -17.81 -5.59 6.57
CA TYR A 95 -17.09 -5.89 5.35
C TYR A 95 -16.57 -7.32 5.33
N ASP A 96 -16.52 -7.91 4.13
CA ASP A 96 -15.87 -9.20 3.90
C ASP A 96 -14.35 -9.03 3.80
N LEU A 97 -13.89 -7.86 3.33
CA LEU A 97 -12.48 -7.49 3.27
C LEU A 97 -12.28 -6.05 3.70
N ILE A 98 -11.39 -5.84 4.67
CA ILE A 98 -10.80 -4.54 4.96
C ILE A 98 -9.33 -4.61 4.57
N LEU A 99 -8.89 -3.68 3.70
CA LEU A 99 -7.54 -3.62 3.16
C LEU A 99 -6.82 -2.36 3.64
N LEU A 100 -5.57 -2.51 4.12
CA LEU A 100 -4.61 -1.43 4.33
C LEU A 100 -3.36 -1.77 3.54
N LYS A 101 -3.08 -1.05 2.45
CA LYS A 101 -1.92 -1.32 1.60
C LYS A 101 -0.99 -0.13 1.53
N GLN A 102 0.22 -0.29 2.07
CA GLN A 102 1.26 0.76 2.12
C GLN A 102 0.78 2.07 2.78
N THR A 103 0.02 1.96 3.86
CA THR A 103 -0.65 3.07 4.57
C THR A 103 -0.25 3.15 6.03
N ILE A 104 0.17 2.05 6.66
CA ILE A 104 0.40 1.98 8.10
C ILE A 104 1.43 3.01 8.60
N HIS A 105 2.42 3.34 7.79
CA HIS A 105 3.48 4.30 8.13
C HIS A 105 3.01 5.76 8.20
N PHE A 106 1.77 6.05 7.85
CA PHE A 106 1.16 7.38 8.00
C PHE A 106 0.39 7.54 9.31
N PHE A 107 0.19 6.46 10.06
CA PHE A 107 -0.49 6.50 11.35
C PHE A 107 0.51 6.55 12.52
N SER A 108 0.12 7.23 13.60
CA SER A 108 0.78 7.05 14.89
C SER A 108 0.48 5.63 15.41
N PRO A 109 1.34 5.06 16.29
CA PRO A 109 1.10 3.75 16.87
C PRO A 109 -0.28 3.63 17.55
N SER A 110 -0.68 4.64 18.34
CA SER A 110 -1.99 4.69 18.99
C SER A 110 -3.14 4.70 18.00
N LYS A 111 -3.07 5.54 16.96
CA LYS A 111 -4.10 5.60 15.92
C LYS A 111 -4.21 4.29 15.14
N LEU A 112 -3.08 3.66 14.83
CA LEU A 112 -3.08 2.35 14.16
C LEU A 112 -3.77 1.28 15.01
N VAL A 113 -3.55 1.27 16.33
CA VAL A 113 -4.24 0.37 17.28
C VAL A 113 -5.75 0.59 17.21
N MET A 114 -6.21 1.83 17.34
CA MET A 114 -7.64 2.17 17.27
C MET A 114 -8.27 1.74 15.95
N ILE A 115 -7.58 1.96 14.81
CA ILE A 115 -8.06 1.52 13.49
C ILE A 115 -8.19 0.00 13.44
N ILE A 116 -7.22 -0.76 13.97
CA ILE A 116 -7.24 -2.22 13.98
C ILE A 116 -8.41 -2.73 14.84
N ASP A 117 -8.60 -2.19 16.04
CA ASP A 117 -9.65 -2.62 16.96
C ASP A 117 -11.03 -2.40 16.33
N ILE A 118 -11.31 -1.21 15.77
CA ILE A 118 -12.57 -0.95 15.08
C ILE A 118 -12.68 -1.80 13.80
N ALA A 119 -11.62 -1.96 13.02
CA ALA A 119 -11.66 -2.77 11.82
C ALA A 119 -12.05 -4.23 12.11
N LYS A 120 -11.57 -4.82 13.22
CA LYS A 120 -12.00 -6.16 13.67
C LYS A 120 -13.52 -6.22 13.92
N GLU A 121 -14.07 -5.21 14.56
CA GLU A 121 -15.52 -5.12 14.80
C GLU A 121 -16.31 -5.01 13.50
N ARG A 122 -15.78 -4.26 12.52
CA ARG A 122 -16.39 -4.02 11.21
C ARG A 122 -16.17 -5.16 10.21
N LEU A 123 -15.52 -6.24 10.58
CA LEU A 123 -15.53 -7.47 9.78
C LEU A 123 -16.82 -8.24 9.99
N LYS A 124 -17.35 -8.82 8.92
CA LYS A 124 -18.35 -9.89 8.98
C LYS A 124 -17.74 -11.16 9.60
N SER A 125 -18.58 -12.13 10.00
CA SER A 125 -18.11 -13.48 10.33
C SER A 125 -17.37 -14.06 9.11
N GLY A 126 -16.16 -14.60 9.31
CA GLY A 126 -15.28 -15.08 8.26
C GLY A 126 -14.61 -13.98 7.42
N GLY A 127 -14.94 -12.71 7.65
CA GLY A 127 -14.32 -11.55 6.99
C GLY A 127 -12.83 -11.41 7.33
N LYS A 128 -12.08 -10.73 6.49
CA LYS A 128 -10.62 -10.61 6.63
C LYS A 128 -10.13 -9.17 6.67
N LEU A 129 -9.17 -8.93 7.55
CA LEU A 129 -8.33 -7.73 7.57
C LEU A 129 -6.97 -8.09 7.00
N LEU A 130 -6.59 -7.44 5.90
CA LEU A 130 -5.29 -7.62 5.25
C LEU A 130 -4.48 -6.33 5.31
N ILE A 131 -3.30 -6.40 5.90
CA ILE A 131 -2.41 -5.26 6.10
C ILE A 131 -1.10 -5.51 5.38
N PHE A 132 -0.75 -4.62 4.44
CA PHE A 132 0.46 -4.71 3.64
C PHE A 132 1.36 -3.49 3.86
N SER A 133 2.65 -3.72 4.07
CA SER A 133 3.69 -2.70 3.94
C SER A 133 4.97 -3.32 3.38
N LEU A 134 5.97 -2.50 3.08
CA LEU A 134 7.24 -2.99 2.58
C LEU A 134 7.86 -4.02 3.52
N LYS A 135 8.50 -5.04 2.95
CA LYS A 135 9.33 -5.97 3.71
C LYS A 135 10.44 -5.19 4.41
N THR A 136 10.52 -5.32 5.73
CA THR A 136 11.38 -4.47 6.58
C THR A 136 12.83 -4.91 6.60
N LYS A 137 13.11 -6.21 6.42
CA LYS A 137 14.47 -6.78 6.37
C LYS A 137 14.81 -7.17 4.93
N ASN A 138 16.10 -6.97 4.56
CA ASN A 138 16.59 -7.33 3.22
C ASN A 138 15.76 -6.73 2.07
N ASN A 139 15.35 -5.47 2.22
CA ASN A 139 14.58 -4.77 1.19
C ASN A 139 15.44 -4.51 -0.05
N LYS A 140 14.94 -4.89 -1.22
CA LYS A 140 15.67 -4.86 -2.50
C LYS A 140 15.39 -3.63 -3.36
N ILE A 141 14.61 -2.65 -2.88
CA ILE A 141 14.37 -1.41 -3.62
C ILE A 141 15.72 -0.73 -3.91
N PRO A 142 16.02 -0.42 -5.18
CA PRO A 142 17.24 0.31 -5.55
C PRO A 142 17.27 1.68 -4.89
N CYS A 143 18.38 2.01 -4.26
CA CYS A 143 18.53 3.27 -3.55
C CYS A 143 19.93 3.85 -3.81
N PHE A 144 20.02 5.16 -3.89
CA PHE A 144 21.25 5.89 -3.66
C PHE A 144 21.54 6.00 -2.14
N LYS A 145 22.75 6.38 -1.76
CA LYS A 145 23.21 6.33 -0.35
C LYS A 145 22.23 7.01 0.62
N ARG A 146 21.88 8.26 0.36
CA ARG A 146 20.99 9.03 1.25
C ARG A 146 19.57 8.47 1.30
N MET A 147 19.02 8.03 0.16
CA MET A 147 17.72 7.34 0.10
C MET A 147 17.72 6.05 0.92
N ARG A 148 18.81 5.26 0.86
CA ARG A 148 18.96 4.01 1.64
C ARG A 148 18.88 4.30 3.13
N GLN A 149 19.61 5.28 3.63
CA GLN A 149 19.56 5.68 5.03
C GLN A 149 18.15 6.04 5.50
N LYS A 150 17.42 6.84 4.70
CA LYS A 150 16.04 7.25 5.01
C LYS A 150 15.07 6.07 4.94
N LEU A 151 15.22 5.20 3.94
CA LEU A 151 14.39 4.01 3.79
C LEU A 151 14.62 3.05 4.97
N ASP A 152 15.86 2.77 5.35
CA ASP A 152 16.15 1.85 6.45
C ASP A 152 15.61 2.37 7.80
N SER A 153 15.66 3.68 8.05
CA SER A 153 15.04 4.31 9.21
C SER A 153 13.51 4.14 9.19
N SER A 154 12.88 4.30 8.02
CA SER A 154 11.45 4.08 7.85
C SER A 154 11.06 2.61 8.06
N LEU A 155 11.86 1.68 7.53
CA LEU A 155 11.64 0.25 7.68
C LEU A 155 11.82 -0.22 9.13
N LYS A 156 12.77 0.33 9.89
CA LYS A 156 12.90 0.07 11.33
C LYS A 156 11.64 0.50 12.10
N ARG A 157 11.06 1.64 11.76
CA ARG A 157 9.78 2.10 12.33
C ARG A 157 8.64 1.16 11.95
N ASP A 158 8.53 0.79 10.68
CA ASP A 158 7.48 -0.12 10.19
C ASP A 158 7.59 -1.50 10.84
N GLU A 159 8.79 -1.98 11.17
CA GLU A 159 8.98 -3.23 11.94
C GLU A 159 8.34 -3.15 13.33
N LYS A 160 8.48 -2.01 14.02
CA LYS A 160 7.81 -1.78 15.32
C LYS A 160 6.29 -1.79 15.16
N LEU A 161 5.76 -1.17 14.08
CA LEU A 161 4.32 -1.19 13.77
C LEU A 161 3.84 -2.62 13.47
N PHE A 162 4.60 -3.42 12.72
CA PHE A 162 4.25 -4.83 12.48
C PHE A 162 4.19 -5.65 13.77
N LYS A 163 5.14 -5.46 14.70
CA LYS A 163 5.09 -6.11 16.01
C LYS A 163 3.84 -5.70 16.79
N LEU A 164 3.46 -4.42 16.74
CA LEU A 164 2.24 -3.91 17.36
C LEU A 164 0.98 -4.54 16.75
N ILE A 165 0.90 -4.58 15.40
CA ILE A 165 -0.20 -5.20 14.66
C ILE A 165 -0.36 -6.68 15.06
N LYS A 166 0.74 -7.45 15.11
CA LYS A 166 0.70 -8.87 15.50
C LYS A 166 0.22 -9.08 16.93
N ARG A 167 0.62 -8.22 17.87
CA ARG A 167 0.12 -8.26 19.26
C ARG A 167 -1.39 -8.03 19.34
N LYS A 168 -1.92 -7.10 18.51
CA LYS A 168 -3.35 -6.78 18.46
C LYS A 168 -4.17 -7.81 17.69
N LEU A 169 -3.59 -8.40 16.66
CA LEU A 169 -4.21 -9.43 15.83
C LEU A 169 -3.68 -10.82 16.22
N LYS A 170 -3.99 -11.26 17.44
CA LYS A 170 -3.73 -12.65 17.83
C LYS A 170 -4.30 -13.60 16.78
N ARG A 171 -3.63 -14.72 16.48
CA ARG A 171 -4.01 -15.68 15.40
C ARG A 171 -3.95 -15.11 13.98
N SER A 172 -3.18 -14.04 13.75
CA SER A 172 -2.91 -13.56 12.38
C SER A 172 -1.79 -14.36 11.72
N ASN A 173 -1.91 -14.55 10.41
CA ASN A 173 -0.89 -15.19 9.57
C ASN A 173 -0.02 -14.14 8.87
N GLU A 174 1.26 -14.47 8.70
CA GLU A 174 2.21 -13.67 7.97
C GLU A 174 2.53 -14.31 6.61
N SER A 175 2.64 -13.50 5.58
CA SER A 175 3.03 -13.96 4.23
C SER A 175 3.63 -12.80 3.44
N PHE A 176 4.19 -13.11 2.25
CA PHE A 176 4.86 -12.12 1.41
C PHE A 176 4.26 -12.11 0.01
N PHE A 177 3.98 -10.90 -0.48
CA PHE A 177 3.70 -10.66 -1.89
C PHE A 177 5.00 -10.19 -2.55
N ASN A 178 5.44 -10.93 -3.56
CA ASN A 178 6.66 -10.64 -4.32
C ASN A 178 6.30 -10.25 -5.75
N PHE A 179 6.79 -9.11 -6.21
CA PHE A 179 6.61 -8.65 -7.57
C PHE A 179 7.96 -8.36 -8.22
N LYS A 180 8.27 -9.04 -9.32
CA LYS A 180 9.50 -8.81 -10.09
C LYS A 180 9.35 -7.53 -10.90
N VAL A 181 10.14 -6.53 -10.57
CA VAL A 181 10.21 -5.24 -11.27
C VAL A 181 11.34 -5.28 -12.28
N ASN A 182 11.03 -4.92 -13.53
CA ASN A 182 11.99 -4.68 -14.59
C ASN A 182 11.56 -3.40 -15.32
N ILE A 183 12.33 -2.32 -15.13
CA ILE A 183 12.03 -1.00 -15.69
C ILE A 183 13.30 -0.35 -16.24
N SER A 184 13.14 0.53 -17.23
CA SER A 184 14.30 1.29 -17.73
C SER A 184 14.86 2.22 -16.64
N LYS A 185 16.19 2.41 -16.70
CA LYS A 185 16.89 3.37 -15.82
C LYS A 185 16.26 4.76 -15.92
N GLN A 186 15.94 5.22 -17.12
CA GLN A 186 15.31 6.53 -17.32
C GLN A 186 13.97 6.65 -16.58
N LYS A 187 13.11 5.62 -16.65
CA LYS A 187 11.84 5.59 -15.92
C LYS A 187 12.06 5.66 -14.41
N TYR A 188 13.03 4.89 -13.90
CA TYR A 188 13.35 4.90 -12.47
C TYR A 188 13.87 6.27 -12.01
N LEU A 189 14.75 6.91 -12.78
CA LEU A 189 15.25 8.25 -12.48
C LEU A 189 14.13 9.30 -12.45
N LYS A 190 13.17 9.25 -13.40
CA LYS A 190 11.97 10.10 -13.38
C LYS A 190 11.15 9.89 -12.09
N MET A 191 10.98 8.64 -11.65
CA MET A 191 10.28 8.31 -10.41
C MET A 191 11.00 8.90 -9.18
N VAL A 192 12.33 8.75 -9.09
CA VAL A 192 13.13 9.33 -8.01
C VAL A 192 13.01 10.86 -8.00
N LYS A 193 13.13 11.51 -9.16
CA LYS A 193 12.93 12.96 -9.31
C LYS A 193 11.54 13.40 -8.83
N SER A 194 10.50 12.60 -9.10
CA SER A 194 9.12 12.85 -8.67
C SER A 194 8.84 12.41 -7.22
N ARG A 195 9.87 11.96 -6.48
CA ARG A 195 9.73 11.52 -5.07
C ARG A 195 8.64 10.45 -4.86
N TYR A 196 8.69 9.38 -5.66
CA TYR A 196 7.67 8.34 -5.75
C TYR A 196 7.41 7.54 -4.45
N ILE A 197 8.26 7.66 -3.46
CA ILE A 197 8.18 6.95 -2.18
C ILE A 197 8.40 7.92 -1.01
N SER A 198 7.72 7.69 0.11
CA SER A 198 7.66 8.60 1.24
C SER A 198 9.03 9.00 1.82
N CYS A 199 10.02 8.11 1.80
CA CYS A 199 11.36 8.41 2.30
C CYS A 199 12.13 9.47 1.46
N LEU A 200 11.63 9.83 0.27
CA LEU A 200 12.19 10.89 -0.57
C LEU A 200 11.55 12.26 -0.36
N LEU A 201 10.43 12.35 0.39
CA LEU A 201 9.67 13.59 0.50
C LEU A 201 10.43 14.72 1.19
N ASP A 202 11.24 14.38 2.18
CA ASP A 202 11.98 15.35 3.01
C ASP A 202 13.42 15.60 2.51
N LEU A 203 13.83 14.95 1.41
CA LEU A 203 15.13 15.20 0.82
C LEU A 203 15.12 16.54 0.07
N LYS A 204 16.23 17.30 0.18
CA LYS A 204 16.44 18.53 -0.58
C LYS A 204 16.65 18.22 -2.07
N SER A 205 16.41 19.18 -2.95
CA SER A 205 16.55 18.98 -4.40
C SER A 205 17.98 18.62 -4.81
N ASN A 206 18.98 19.18 -4.15
CA ASN A 206 20.40 18.83 -4.37
C ASN A 206 20.72 17.40 -3.95
N GLU A 207 20.12 16.89 -2.85
CA GLU A 207 20.30 15.48 -2.42
C GLU A 207 19.67 14.52 -3.46
N ILE A 208 18.51 14.88 -4.02
CA ILE A 208 17.87 14.13 -5.11
C ILE A 208 18.74 14.13 -6.37
N SER A 209 19.29 15.28 -6.76
CA SER A 209 20.16 15.41 -7.96
C SER A 209 21.44 14.58 -7.81
N LYS A 210 22.14 14.65 -6.66
CA LYS A 210 23.30 13.81 -6.35
C LYS A 210 22.93 12.32 -6.39
N GLY A 211 21.79 11.95 -5.79
CA GLY A 211 21.31 10.56 -5.80
C GLY A 211 20.95 10.05 -7.20
N ILE A 212 20.43 10.91 -8.08
CA ILE A 212 20.20 10.57 -9.50
C ILE A 212 21.54 10.24 -10.19
N SER A 213 22.62 11.01 -9.93
CA SER A 213 23.95 10.74 -10.46
C SER A 213 24.49 9.39 -9.96
N GLU A 214 24.35 9.09 -8.66
CA GLU A 214 24.74 7.79 -8.10
C GLU A 214 24.00 6.61 -8.82
N ILE A 215 22.69 6.75 -9.06
CA ILE A 215 21.93 5.71 -9.77
C ILE A 215 22.37 5.58 -11.24
N LYS A 216 22.67 6.70 -11.92
CA LYS A 216 23.18 6.69 -13.31
C LYS A 216 24.48 5.90 -13.43
N LEU A 217 25.39 6.06 -12.49
CA LEU A 217 26.67 5.33 -12.46
C LEU A 217 26.46 3.84 -12.13
N LYS A 218 25.57 3.52 -11.17
CA LYS A 218 25.39 2.16 -10.69
C LYS A 218 24.67 1.22 -11.67
N TYR A 219 23.77 1.76 -12.50
CA TYR A 219 22.93 0.95 -13.39
C TYR A 219 23.16 1.34 -14.84
N LYS A 220 23.33 0.34 -15.74
CA LYS A 220 23.45 0.57 -17.20
C LYS A 220 22.09 1.01 -17.80
N ASN A 221 21.27 0.11 -18.31
CA ASN A 221 20.03 0.42 -19.03
C ASN A 221 18.77 0.03 -18.29
N GLN A 222 18.81 -1.07 -17.53
CA GLN A 222 17.68 -1.67 -16.87
C GLN A 222 17.90 -1.77 -15.35
N ILE A 223 16.83 -1.59 -14.59
CA ILE A 223 16.81 -1.77 -13.15
C ILE A 223 15.86 -2.93 -12.84
N LYS A 224 16.45 -4.02 -12.32
CA LYS A 224 15.74 -5.25 -11.96
C LYS A 224 15.81 -5.46 -10.46
N PHE A 225 14.70 -5.71 -9.82
CA PHE A 225 14.61 -6.05 -8.38
C PHE A 225 13.28 -6.71 -8.06
N THR A 226 13.16 -7.24 -6.86
CA THR A 226 11.88 -7.75 -6.35
C THR A 226 11.31 -6.75 -5.35
N ASP A 227 10.13 -6.20 -5.66
CA ASP A 227 9.33 -5.44 -4.70
C ASP A 227 8.56 -6.44 -3.83
N THR A 228 8.85 -6.42 -2.53
CA THR A 228 8.27 -7.37 -1.58
C THR A 228 7.45 -6.64 -0.53
N LEU A 229 6.17 -7.00 -0.44
CA LEU A 229 5.30 -6.55 0.65
C LEU A 229 5.10 -7.69 1.65
N LYS A 230 5.27 -7.37 2.92
CA LYS A 230 4.85 -8.20 4.05
C LYS A 230 3.35 -8.02 4.23
N CYS A 231 2.61 -9.12 4.33
CA CYS A 231 1.18 -9.16 4.57
C CYS A 231 0.90 -9.77 5.94
N ILE A 232 0.14 -9.08 6.77
CA ILE A 232 -0.51 -9.67 7.95
C ILE A 232 -1.97 -9.87 7.62
N SER A 233 -2.45 -11.11 7.77
CA SER A 233 -3.81 -11.54 7.49
C SER A 233 -4.49 -11.99 8.78
N TYR A 234 -5.59 -11.36 9.15
CA TYR A 234 -6.46 -11.73 10.25
C TYR A 234 -7.83 -12.12 9.70
N ARG A 235 -8.45 -13.16 10.27
CA ARG A 235 -9.81 -13.60 9.99
C ARG A 235 -10.64 -13.48 11.27
N LYS A 236 -11.83 -12.90 11.18
CA LYS A 236 -12.81 -12.85 12.25
C LYS A 236 -13.54 -14.18 12.36
#